data_af9d019c32c062fb9b8acb5fef3bb1df
#
_entry.id   af9d019c32c062fb9b8acb5fef3bb1df
#
_cell.length_a   1.000
_cell.length_b   1.000
_cell.length_c   1.000
_cell.angle_alpha   90.00
_cell.angle_beta   90.00
_cell.angle_gamma   90.00
#
_symmetry.space_group_name_H-M   'P 1'
#
loop_
_entity.id
_entity.type
_entity.pdbx_description
1 polymer ?
#
loop_
_entity_poly.entity_id
_entity_poly.type
_entity_poly.pdbx_seq_one_letter_code
_entity_poly.pdbx_strand_id
1 'polypeptide(L)'
;MIDIDESLVAELISEQFPHWSTLRIRAVPQQGWDNRTFRLGDDLSVRLPSGEAYAAAVEKEKRALEFLDGKLPVEVPGVMAVGAPSQDYPLPWSVRRWLPGKTIDENSLIDRVSLAVDLGSVLRALRSLPTGAGAAAGRHSFYRGCHPSVYSDQVQIALERLGDDVDAERCREIWLSATTSAWESEPVWFHGDVATGNLLTEEGRLSAVIDLGTCGIGDPACDLVIAWTYFDGEARAAFRESVALDDATWQRAQGWALWKALVTMSDQSSPDPGRTQQRVLARVLSTAP
;
A
#
# COMPACT_ATOMS: atom_id res chain seq x y z
N MET A 1 2.78 -1.93 25.30
CA MET A 1 2.22 -2.33 23.97
C MET A 1 0.98 -3.14 24.29
N ILE A 2 -0.17 -2.83 23.71
CA ILE A 2 -1.41 -3.59 23.93
C ILE A 2 -1.24 -4.94 23.25
N ASP A 3 -1.50 -6.03 23.98
CA ASP A 3 -1.53 -7.35 23.38
C ASP A 3 -2.89 -7.52 22.66
N ILE A 4 -2.85 -7.63 21.35
CA ILE A 4 -4.04 -7.70 20.50
C ILE A 4 -4.20 -9.13 20.04
N ASP A 5 -5.04 -9.87 20.74
CA ASP A 5 -5.31 -11.29 20.51
C ASP A 5 -6.80 -11.58 20.20
N GLU A 6 -7.13 -12.84 19.98
CA GLU A 6 -8.48 -13.28 19.68
C GLU A 6 -9.45 -13.05 20.85
N SER A 7 -8.98 -13.06 22.11
CA SER A 7 -9.78 -12.84 23.31
C SER A 7 -10.23 -11.39 23.39
N LEU A 8 -9.30 -10.46 23.24
CA LEU A 8 -9.62 -9.03 23.20
C LEU A 8 -10.63 -8.71 22.08
N VAL A 9 -10.43 -9.29 20.89
CA VAL A 9 -11.36 -9.06 19.77
C VAL A 9 -12.75 -9.62 20.09
N ALA A 10 -12.86 -10.78 20.76
CA ALA A 10 -14.13 -11.36 21.17
C ALA A 10 -14.87 -10.48 22.19
N GLU A 11 -14.15 -9.91 23.14
CA GLU A 11 -14.70 -8.98 24.13
C GLU A 11 -15.23 -7.70 23.46
N LEU A 12 -14.43 -7.07 22.58
CA LEU A 12 -14.83 -5.87 21.84
C LEU A 12 -16.05 -6.11 20.94
N ILE A 13 -16.10 -7.24 20.24
CA ILE A 13 -17.26 -7.61 19.41
C ILE A 13 -18.48 -7.86 20.28
N SER A 14 -18.34 -8.60 21.39
CA SER A 14 -19.46 -8.91 22.28
C SER A 14 -20.05 -7.65 22.92
N GLU A 15 -19.20 -6.69 23.28
CA GLU A 15 -19.62 -5.43 23.92
C GLU A 15 -20.31 -4.49 22.91
N GLN A 16 -19.72 -4.29 21.75
CA GLN A 16 -20.12 -3.23 20.82
C GLN A 16 -21.01 -3.73 19.67
N PHE A 17 -20.86 -4.99 19.28
CA PHE A 17 -21.59 -5.61 18.15
C PHE A 17 -22.14 -6.99 18.52
N PRO A 18 -23.05 -7.11 19.52
CA PRO A 18 -23.49 -8.39 20.10
C PRO A 18 -24.13 -9.35 19.08
N HIS A 19 -24.65 -8.84 17.95
CA HIS A 19 -25.18 -9.66 16.86
C HIS A 19 -24.11 -10.46 16.12
N TRP A 20 -22.83 -10.13 16.27
CA TRP A 20 -21.69 -10.89 15.74
C TRP A 20 -20.96 -11.71 16.81
N SER A 21 -21.37 -11.66 18.08
CA SER A 21 -20.65 -12.30 19.20
C SER A 21 -20.53 -13.82 19.10
N THR A 22 -21.37 -14.47 18.30
CA THR A 22 -21.32 -15.92 18.08
C THR A 22 -20.42 -16.33 16.90
N LEU A 23 -19.91 -15.37 16.14
CA LEU A 23 -19.05 -15.66 15.01
C LEU A 23 -17.64 -16.05 15.49
N ARG A 24 -17.05 -17.03 14.82
CA ARG A 24 -15.70 -17.50 15.14
C ARG A 24 -14.67 -16.43 14.78
N ILE A 25 -13.77 -16.13 15.72
CA ILE A 25 -12.63 -15.22 15.52
C ILE A 25 -11.36 -16.06 15.29
N ARG A 26 -10.53 -15.63 14.35
CA ARG A 26 -9.24 -16.26 14.03
C ARG A 26 -8.26 -15.20 13.53
N ALA A 27 -7.06 -15.15 14.08
CA ALA A 27 -6.01 -14.32 13.54
C ALA A 27 -5.70 -14.70 12.08
N VAL A 28 -5.46 -13.71 11.20
CA VAL A 28 -4.95 -14.01 9.85
C VAL A 28 -3.49 -14.47 9.96
N PRO A 29 -3.05 -15.43 9.11
CA PRO A 29 -1.68 -15.96 9.18
C PRO A 29 -0.59 -14.89 9.00
N GLN A 30 -0.84 -13.92 8.13
CA GLN A 30 0.09 -12.82 7.85
C GLN A 30 -0.49 -11.52 8.37
N GLN A 31 0.10 -11.02 9.46
CA GLN A 31 -0.30 -9.76 10.09
C GLN A 31 0.35 -8.56 9.38
N GLY A 32 -0.41 -7.46 9.28
CA GLY A 32 0.12 -6.18 8.82
C GLY A 32 1.01 -5.52 9.89
N TRP A 33 1.77 -4.52 9.47
CA TRP A 33 2.63 -3.75 10.36
C TRP A 33 1.83 -2.79 11.24
N ASP A 34 0.89 -2.07 10.65
CA ASP A 34 0.07 -1.00 11.25
C ASP A 34 -1.24 -1.49 11.85
N ASN A 35 -1.71 -2.66 11.47
CA ASN A 35 -2.95 -3.24 12.00
C ASN A 35 -2.77 -4.71 12.37
N ARG A 36 -3.51 -5.15 13.39
CA ARG A 36 -3.78 -6.56 13.64
C ARG A 36 -5.13 -6.91 13.04
N THR A 37 -5.13 -7.96 12.22
CA THR A 37 -6.30 -8.37 11.46
C THR A 37 -6.76 -9.76 11.88
N PHE A 38 -8.07 -9.89 12.08
CA PHE A 38 -8.71 -11.15 12.45
C PHE A 38 -9.88 -11.43 11.52
N ARG A 39 -10.08 -12.70 11.18
CA ARG A 39 -11.33 -13.16 10.57
C ARG A 39 -12.43 -13.14 11.62
N LEU A 40 -13.63 -12.73 11.22
CA LEU A 40 -14.85 -12.78 12.02
C LEU A 40 -15.91 -13.53 11.20
N GLY A 41 -16.12 -14.78 11.52
CA GLY A 41 -16.88 -15.71 10.66
C GLY A 41 -16.19 -15.90 9.31
N ASP A 42 -17.00 -16.08 8.26
CA ASP A 42 -16.49 -16.31 6.91
C ASP A 42 -16.50 -15.06 6.02
N ASP A 43 -17.28 -14.04 6.38
CA ASP A 43 -17.55 -12.89 5.52
C ASP A 43 -17.02 -11.57 6.05
N LEU A 44 -16.45 -11.56 7.27
CA LEU A 44 -15.99 -10.34 7.93
C LEU A 44 -14.53 -10.43 8.39
N SER A 45 -13.93 -9.27 8.57
CA SER A 45 -12.64 -9.09 9.24
C SER A 45 -12.72 -7.96 10.26
N VAL A 46 -11.93 -8.08 11.33
CA VAL A 46 -11.73 -7.03 12.33
C VAL A 46 -10.31 -6.51 12.17
N ARG A 47 -10.15 -5.19 12.07
CA ARG A 47 -8.84 -4.53 11.98
C ARG A 47 -8.67 -3.58 13.16
N LEU A 48 -7.62 -3.81 13.93
CA LEU A 48 -7.24 -3.02 15.09
C LEU A 48 -5.87 -2.37 14.84
N PRO A 49 -5.75 -1.04 14.87
CA PRO A 49 -4.46 -0.36 14.84
C PRO A 49 -3.48 -0.91 15.87
N SER A 50 -2.23 -1.16 15.47
CA SER A 50 -1.19 -1.66 16.38
C SER A 50 -0.64 -0.59 17.34
N GLY A 51 -1.00 0.68 17.14
CA GLY A 51 -0.60 1.80 17.98
C GLY A 51 -1.30 3.11 17.61
N GLU A 52 -1.16 4.12 18.48
CA GLU A 52 -1.80 5.45 18.33
C GLU A 52 -1.47 6.14 16.99
N ALA A 53 -0.27 5.93 16.47
CA ALA A 53 0.16 6.53 15.20
C ALA A 53 -0.74 6.13 14.01
N TYR A 54 -1.42 4.99 14.12
CA TYR A 54 -2.30 4.43 13.07
C TYR A 54 -3.79 4.68 13.33
N ALA A 55 -4.15 5.13 14.53
CA ALA A 55 -5.56 5.32 14.94
C ALA A 55 -6.30 6.33 14.05
N ALA A 56 -5.65 7.43 13.66
CA ALA A 56 -6.23 8.46 12.80
C ALA A 56 -6.55 7.94 11.38
N ALA A 57 -5.92 6.85 10.95
CA ALA A 57 -6.16 6.25 9.64
C ALA A 57 -7.53 5.55 9.56
N VAL A 58 -8.12 5.09 10.67
CA VAL A 58 -9.37 4.33 10.68
C VAL A 58 -10.52 5.11 10.06
N GLU A 59 -10.76 6.34 10.54
CA GLU A 59 -11.86 7.17 10.03
C GLU A 59 -11.59 7.68 8.60
N LYS A 60 -10.33 8.02 8.29
CA LYS A 60 -9.94 8.42 6.94
C LYS A 60 -10.16 7.28 5.94
N GLU A 61 -9.68 6.09 6.28
CA GLU A 61 -9.83 4.90 5.41
C GLU A 61 -11.29 4.51 5.25
N LYS A 62 -12.11 4.63 6.32
CA LYS A 62 -13.56 4.43 6.24
C LYS A 62 -14.17 5.33 5.15
N ARG A 63 -13.93 6.64 5.20
CA ARG A 63 -14.47 7.59 4.22
C ARG A 63 -14.02 7.27 2.80
N ALA A 64 -12.74 6.90 2.64
CA ALA A 64 -12.21 6.52 1.34
C ALA A 64 -12.89 5.24 0.82
N LEU A 65 -13.02 4.20 1.64
CA LEU A 65 -13.66 2.94 1.27
C LEU A 65 -15.14 3.12 0.94
N GLU A 66 -15.90 3.90 1.73
CA GLU A 66 -17.30 4.22 1.46
C GLU A 66 -17.47 4.99 0.12
N PHE A 67 -16.51 5.84 -0.21
CA PHE A 67 -16.53 6.54 -1.49
C PHE A 67 -16.15 5.64 -2.66
N LEU A 68 -15.15 4.76 -2.50
CA LEU A 68 -14.60 3.93 -3.57
C LEU A 68 -15.43 2.68 -3.87
N ASP A 69 -16.27 2.22 -2.92
CA ASP A 69 -17.08 1.02 -3.06
C ASP A 69 -17.98 1.09 -4.31
N GLY A 70 -17.87 0.07 -5.17
CA GLY A 70 -18.58 -0.03 -6.44
C GLY A 70 -18.14 0.94 -7.54
N LYS A 71 -17.06 1.73 -7.34
CA LYS A 71 -16.57 2.69 -8.36
C LYS A 71 -15.29 2.24 -9.07
N LEU A 72 -14.65 1.21 -8.59
CA LEU A 72 -13.47 0.60 -9.22
C LEU A 72 -13.87 -0.67 -9.97
N PRO A 73 -13.09 -1.10 -10.97
CA PRO A 73 -13.35 -2.36 -11.69
C PRO A 73 -13.00 -3.62 -10.85
N VAL A 74 -12.61 -3.43 -9.62
CA VAL A 74 -12.29 -4.48 -8.63
C VAL A 74 -12.91 -4.10 -7.28
N GLU A 75 -13.03 -5.08 -6.38
CA GLU A 75 -13.58 -4.84 -5.07
C GLU A 75 -12.63 -4.11 -4.12
N VAL A 76 -13.21 -3.40 -3.14
CA VAL A 76 -12.52 -2.84 -1.96
C VAL A 76 -13.20 -3.36 -0.68
N PRO A 77 -12.49 -3.48 0.46
CA PRO A 77 -13.06 -4.05 1.68
C PRO A 77 -14.01 -3.05 2.37
N GLY A 78 -15.29 -3.09 1.99
CA GLY A 78 -16.32 -2.20 2.55
C GLY A 78 -16.36 -2.23 4.08
N VAL A 79 -16.51 -1.06 4.71
CA VAL A 79 -16.60 -0.93 6.18
C VAL A 79 -18.02 -1.25 6.64
N MET A 80 -18.17 -2.25 7.51
CA MET A 80 -19.45 -2.69 8.05
C MET A 80 -19.78 -1.98 9.35
N ALA A 81 -18.74 -1.71 10.19
CA ALA A 81 -18.89 -0.98 11.44
C ALA A 81 -17.53 -0.38 11.87
N VAL A 82 -17.61 0.65 12.71
CA VAL A 82 -16.46 1.22 13.42
C VAL A 82 -16.70 1.07 14.91
N GLY A 83 -15.75 0.42 15.58
CA GLY A 83 -15.75 0.26 17.03
C GLY A 83 -15.14 1.49 17.73
N ALA A 84 -15.73 1.85 18.85
CA ALA A 84 -15.24 2.92 19.69
C ALA A 84 -14.10 2.44 20.62
N PRO A 85 -13.21 3.35 21.05
CA PRO A 85 -12.27 3.05 22.12
C PRO A 85 -12.96 2.53 23.39
N SER A 86 -12.33 1.55 24.06
CA SER A 86 -12.76 1.02 25.34
C SER A 86 -11.61 1.09 26.37
N GLN A 87 -11.86 0.61 27.59
CA GLN A 87 -10.82 0.54 28.62
C GLN A 87 -9.70 -0.42 28.24
N ASP A 88 -10.05 -1.54 27.59
CA ASP A 88 -9.12 -2.60 27.24
C ASP A 88 -8.43 -2.34 25.90
N TYR A 89 -9.07 -1.54 25.03
CA TYR A 89 -8.51 -1.12 23.77
C TYR A 89 -8.83 0.37 23.47
N PRO A 90 -7.92 1.32 23.76
CA PRO A 90 -8.19 2.76 23.74
C PRO A 90 -8.13 3.40 22.34
N LEU A 91 -8.13 2.62 21.25
CA LEU A 91 -8.07 3.11 19.88
C LEU A 91 -9.36 2.76 19.12
N PRO A 92 -9.78 3.56 18.11
CA PRO A 92 -10.83 3.17 17.20
C PRO A 92 -10.38 1.97 16.37
N TRP A 93 -11.32 1.14 15.96
CA TRP A 93 -11.10 -0.06 15.17
C TRP A 93 -12.25 -0.28 14.19
N SER A 94 -12.13 -1.22 13.25
CA SER A 94 -13.16 -1.41 12.23
C SER A 94 -13.48 -2.89 11.96
N VAL A 95 -14.75 -3.14 11.66
CA VAL A 95 -15.21 -4.39 11.04
C VAL A 95 -15.44 -4.14 9.56
N ARG A 96 -14.90 -5.01 8.71
CA ARG A 96 -14.94 -4.88 7.24
C ARG A 96 -15.42 -6.16 6.61
N ARG A 97 -15.95 -6.03 5.39
CA ARG A 97 -16.22 -7.17 4.54
C ARG A 97 -14.90 -7.90 4.25
N TRP A 98 -14.90 -9.22 4.42
CA TRP A 98 -13.81 -10.06 3.95
C TRP A 98 -13.98 -10.29 2.45
N LEU A 99 -12.95 -10.01 1.68
CA LEU A 99 -12.96 -10.26 0.25
C LEU A 99 -12.35 -11.63 -0.05
N PRO A 100 -12.94 -12.41 -0.96
CA PRO A 100 -12.34 -13.66 -1.44
C PRO A 100 -11.07 -13.39 -2.23
N GLY A 101 -10.33 -14.45 -2.54
CA GLY A 101 -9.08 -14.35 -3.28
C GLY A 101 -7.85 -14.57 -2.41
N LYS A 102 -6.69 -14.53 -3.05
CA LYS A 102 -5.38 -14.73 -2.43
C LYS A 102 -4.46 -13.58 -2.78
N THR A 103 -3.65 -13.16 -1.82
CA THR A 103 -2.54 -12.24 -2.09
C THR A 103 -1.51 -12.90 -3.01
N ILE A 104 -0.78 -12.08 -3.73
CA ILE A 104 0.23 -12.54 -4.67
C ILE A 104 1.52 -12.82 -3.89
N ASP A 105 2.05 -14.01 -4.02
CA ASP A 105 3.35 -14.42 -3.52
C ASP A 105 4.29 -14.88 -4.66
N GLU A 106 5.52 -15.27 -4.30
CA GLU A 106 6.52 -15.72 -5.29
C GLU A 106 6.11 -17.03 -6.01
N ASN A 107 5.23 -17.82 -5.42
CA ASN A 107 4.76 -19.11 -5.95
C ASN A 107 3.42 -18.99 -6.70
N SER A 108 2.84 -17.81 -6.74
CA SER A 108 1.55 -17.58 -7.39
C SER A 108 1.68 -17.77 -8.90
N LEU A 109 0.94 -18.73 -9.45
CA LEU A 109 0.85 -18.98 -10.89
C LEU A 109 -0.13 -17.98 -11.52
N ILE A 110 0.35 -16.75 -11.75
CA ILE A 110 -0.43 -15.66 -12.32
C ILE A 110 0.22 -15.20 -13.61
N ASP A 111 -0.58 -14.97 -14.64
CA ASP A 111 -0.14 -14.24 -15.81
C ASP A 111 0.15 -12.78 -15.43
N ARG A 112 1.44 -12.45 -15.32
CA ARG A 112 1.91 -11.13 -14.90
C ARG A 112 1.54 -10.03 -15.89
N VAL A 113 1.38 -10.35 -17.17
CA VAL A 113 0.98 -9.38 -18.20
C VAL A 113 -0.48 -9.02 -18.00
N SER A 114 -1.36 -10.01 -17.85
CA SER A 114 -2.78 -9.77 -17.55
C SER A 114 -2.97 -9.01 -16.25
N LEU A 115 -2.24 -9.39 -15.18
CA LEU A 115 -2.27 -8.66 -13.91
C LEU A 115 -1.82 -7.20 -14.05
N ALA A 116 -0.78 -6.95 -14.84
CA ALA A 116 -0.27 -5.61 -15.10
C ALA A 116 -1.31 -4.73 -15.81
N VAL A 117 -2.02 -5.29 -16.79
CA VAL A 117 -3.12 -4.60 -17.49
C VAL A 117 -4.29 -4.34 -16.55
N ASP A 118 -4.70 -5.33 -15.75
CA ASP A 118 -5.78 -5.20 -14.78
C ASP A 118 -5.47 -4.09 -13.77
N LEU A 119 -4.29 -4.15 -13.15
CA LEU A 119 -3.87 -3.15 -12.16
C LEU A 119 -3.76 -1.74 -12.77
N GLY A 120 -3.18 -1.62 -13.95
CA GLY A 120 -3.10 -0.34 -14.65
C GLY A 120 -4.49 0.26 -14.92
N SER A 121 -5.47 -0.57 -15.27
CA SER A 121 -6.86 -0.18 -15.45
C SER A 121 -7.50 0.28 -14.15
N VAL A 122 -7.25 -0.41 -13.03
CA VAL A 122 -7.70 -0.02 -11.68
C VAL A 122 -7.13 1.34 -11.28
N LEU A 123 -5.83 1.54 -11.43
CA LEU A 123 -5.16 2.80 -11.08
C LEU A 123 -5.65 3.95 -11.97
N ARG A 124 -5.92 3.69 -13.24
CA ARG A 124 -6.51 4.70 -14.14
C ARG A 124 -7.95 5.04 -13.73
N ALA A 125 -8.77 4.05 -13.39
CA ALA A 125 -10.12 4.28 -12.87
C ALA A 125 -10.08 5.09 -11.58
N LEU A 126 -9.19 4.73 -10.63
CA LEU A 126 -9.00 5.44 -9.36
C LEU A 126 -8.68 6.93 -9.60
N ARG A 127 -7.73 7.25 -10.49
CA ARG A 127 -7.35 8.62 -10.82
C ARG A 127 -8.46 9.44 -11.50
N SER A 128 -9.41 8.79 -12.15
CA SER A 128 -10.52 9.48 -12.82
C SER A 128 -11.66 9.88 -11.90
N LEU A 129 -11.64 9.42 -10.64
CA LEU A 129 -12.71 9.72 -9.69
C LEU A 129 -12.63 11.15 -9.15
N PRO A 130 -13.79 11.76 -8.81
CA PRO A 130 -13.82 13.06 -8.15
C PRO A 130 -13.05 13.05 -6.83
N THR A 131 -12.27 14.08 -6.57
CA THR A 131 -11.31 14.14 -5.45
C THR A 131 -11.90 14.65 -4.14
N GLY A 132 -13.12 15.19 -4.15
CA GLY A 132 -13.73 15.88 -3.00
C GLY A 132 -13.92 15.05 -1.73
N ALA A 133 -13.86 13.72 -1.81
CA ALA A 133 -13.95 12.82 -0.64
C ALA A 133 -12.59 12.39 -0.08
N GLY A 134 -11.49 12.71 -0.78
CA GLY A 134 -10.14 12.29 -0.41
C GLY A 134 -9.40 13.32 0.43
N ALA A 135 -8.51 12.85 1.30
CA ALA A 135 -7.60 13.70 2.03
C ALA A 135 -6.37 14.04 1.16
N ALA A 136 -5.96 15.32 1.14
CA ALA A 136 -4.75 15.72 0.44
C ALA A 136 -3.51 15.00 1.02
N ALA A 137 -2.59 14.57 0.15
CA ALA A 137 -1.36 13.89 0.52
C ALA A 137 -0.60 14.62 1.64
N GLY A 138 0.01 13.88 2.57
CA GLY A 138 0.73 14.46 3.69
C GLY A 138 1.13 13.41 4.74
N ARG A 139 1.25 13.83 5.98
CA ARG A 139 1.70 12.96 7.09
C ARG A 139 0.84 11.69 7.23
N HIS A 140 -0.49 11.80 7.05
CA HIS A 140 -1.42 10.68 7.17
C HIS A 140 -1.24 9.58 6.11
N SER A 141 -0.56 9.88 5.00
CA SER A 141 -0.21 8.93 3.94
C SER A 141 1.28 8.58 3.97
N PHE A 142 1.97 8.90 5.07
CA PHE A 142 3.44 8.84 5.11
C PHE A 142 4.04 9.52 3.87
N TYR A 143 3.50 10.70 3.55
CA TYR A 143 3.86 11.54 2.41
C TYR A 143 3.76 10.87 1.03
N ARG A 144 3.13 9.67 0.90
CA ARG A 144 2.74 9.12 -0.40
C ARG A 144 1.81 10.13 -1.07
N GLY A 145 1.98 10.31 -2.38
CA GLY A 145 1.26 11.34 -3.13
C GLY A 145 1.83 12.75 -3.01
N CYS A 146 2.86 12.97 -2.17
CA CYS A 146 3.67 14.19 -2.18
C CYS A 146 4.83 14.07 -3.18
N HIS A 147 5.55 15.16 -3.38
CA HIS A 147 6.78 15.18 -4.16
C HIS A 147 7.86 14.32 -3.47
N PRO A 148 8.64 13.48 -4.21
CA PRO A 148 9.63 12.57 -3.61
C PRO A 148 10.69 13.26 -2.74
N SER A 149 11.02 14.52 -3.03
CA SER A 149 12.04 15.29 -2.28
C SER A 149 11.78 15.37 -0.78
N VAL A 150 10.57 15.10 -0.30
CA VAL A 150 10.23 15.01 1.12
C VAL A 150 11.12 13.99 1.86
N TYR A 151 11.71 13.05 1.14
CA TYR A 151 12.58 12.00 1.66
C TYR A 151 14.06 12.15 1.26
N SER A 152 14.48 13.32 0.76
CA SER A 152 15.87 13.55 0.33
C SER A 152 16.89 13.26 1.44
N ASP A 153 16.61 13.69 2.68
CA ASP A 153 17.48 13.42 3.82
C ASP A 153 17.62 11.92 4.12
N GLN A 154 16.52 11.17 3.98
CA GLN A 154 16.54 9.72 4.19
C GLN A 154 17.36 9.01 3.12
N VAL A 155 17.26 9.42 1.86
CA VAL A 155 18.07 8.88 0.76
C VAL A 155 19.55 9.16 1.01
N GLN A 156 19.90 10.39 1.40
CA GLN A 156 21.27 10.76 1.69
C GLN A 156 21.85 9.91 2.85
N ILE A 157 21.12 9.81 3.97
CA ILE A 157 21.52 8.99 5.12
C ILE A 157 21.67 7.52 4.74
N ALA A 158 20.74 6.98 3.92
CA ALA A 158 20.80 5.60 3.49
C ALA A 158 22.04 5.34 2.61
N LEU A 159 22.36 6.23 1.68
CA LEU A 159 23.57 6.13 0.85
C LEU A 159 24.86 6.19 1.69
N GLU A 160 24.91 7.05 2.69
CA GLU A 160 26.06 7.14 3.61
C GLU A 160 26.25 5.83 4.41
N ARG A 161 25.14 5.22 4.86
CA ARG A 161 25.18 3.95 5.61
C ARG A 161 25.56 2.74 4.77
N LEU A 162 25.10 2.70 3.51
CA LEU A 162 25.36 1.60 2.59
C LEU A 162 26.76 1.70 1.95
N GLY A 163 27.32 2.91 1.81
CA GLY A 163 28.68 3.12 1.31
C GLY A 163 28.94 2.41 -0.02
N ASP A 164 29.96 1.56 -0.04
CA ASP A 164 30.39 0.83 -1.25
C ASP A 164 29.48 -0.38 -1.61
N ASP A 165 28.48 -0.70 -0.80
CA ASP A 165 27.52 -1.77 -1.08
C ASP A 165 26.53 -1.43 -2.21
N VAL A 166 26.49 -0.15 -2.63
CA VAL A 166 25.59 0.35 -3.67
C VAL A 166 26.32 1.31 -4.61
N ASP A 167 25.86 1.40 -5.86
CA ASP A 167 26.32 2.45 -6.81
C ASP A 167 25.68 3.80 -6.42
N ALA A 168 26.34 4.49 -5.50
CA ALA A 168 25.86 5.74 -4.94
C ALA A 168 25.77 6.88 -5.99
N GLU A 169 26.63 6.88 -7.03
CA GLU A 169 26.57 7.87 -8.11
C GLU A 169 25.30 7.68 -8.93
N ARG A 170 25.05 6.46 -9.38
CA ARG A 170 23.82 6.13 -10.12
C ARG A 170 22.55 6.34 -9.31
N CYS A 171 22.56 6.06 -8.01
CA CYS A 171 21.45 6.36 -7.11
C CYS A 171 21.15 7.86 -7.06
N ARG A 172 22.20 8.73 -6.97
CA ARG A 172 22.03 10.18 -6.94
C ARG A 172 21.49 10.72 -8.27
N GLU A 173 21.95 10.20 -9.41
CA GLU A 173 21.42 10.56 -10.73
C GLU A 173 19.91 10.29 -10.84
N ILE A 174 19.47 9.08 -10.45
CA ILE A 174 18.06 8.71 -10.45
C ILE A 174 17.25 9.60 -9.49
N TRP A 175 17.80 9.84 -8.29
CA TRP A 175 17.14 10.71 -7.31
C TRP A 175 16.98 12.14 -7.80
N LEU A 176 18.03 12.68 -8.43
CA LEU A 176 17.99 14.02 -9.02
C LEU A 176 16.94 14.08 -10.13
N SER A 177 16.91 13.11 -11.03
CA SER A 177 15.87 13.01 -12.07
C SER A 177 14.47 12.98 -11.49
N ALA A 178 14.25 12.16 -10.46
CA ALA A 178 12.96 12.03 -9.78
C ALA A 178 12.52 13.30 -9.03
N THR A 179 13.46 14.14 -8.62
CA THR A 179 13.19 15.37 -7.86
C THR A 179 13.26 16.65 -8.70
N THR A 180 13.50 16.54 -10.00
CA THR A 180 13.57 17.69 -10.91
C THR A 180 12.20 18.13 -11.40
N SER A 181 11.24 17.21 -11.54
CA SER A 181 9.89 17.49 -12.01
C SER A 181 8.85 17.31 -10.90
N ALA A 182 7.75 18.04 -10.98
CA ALA A 182 6.59 17.92 -10.10
C ALA A 182 5.36 17.42 -10.86
N TRP A 183 4.36 16.98 -10.13
CA TRP A 183 3.02 16.74 -10.69
C TRP A 183 2.33 18.10 -10.89
N GLU A 184 2.20 18.49 -12.15
CA GLU A 184 1.65 19.82 -12.53
C GLU A 184 0.13 19.78 -12.83
N SER A 185 -0.44 18.58 -12.95
CA SER A 185 -1.88 18.39 -13.14
C SER A 185 -2.64 18.53 -11.83
N GLU A 186 -3.98 18.60 -11.91
CA GLU A 186 -4.82 18.53 -10.72
C GLU A 186 -4.49 17.27 -9.90
N PRO A 187 -4.44 17.38 -8.56
CA PRO A 187 -4.22 16.23 -7.69
C PRO A 187 -5.28 15.15 -7.92
N VAL A 188 -4.85 13.89 -7.94
CA VAL A 188 -5.72 12.74 -8.21
C VAL A 188 -5.70 11.73 -7.05
N TRP A 189 -6.65 10.81 -7.02
CA TRP A 189 -6.61 9.69 -6.09
C TRP A 189 -5.38 8.82 -6.35
N PHE A 190 -4.75 8.40 -5.26
CA PHE A 190 -3.71 7.36 -5.24
C PHE A 190 -3.98 6.36 -4.12
N HIS A 191 -3.50 5.12 -4.28
CA HIS A 191 -3.58 4.07 -3.26
C HIS A 191 -2.50 4.27 -2.18
N GLY A 192 -1.28 4.59 -2.59
CA GLY A 192 -0.14 4.89 -1.73
C GLY A 192 0.69 3.70 -1.27
N ASP A 193 0.18 2.46 -1.37
CA ASP A 193 0.93 1.24 -1.06
C ASP A 193 0.54 0.07 -1.99
N VAL A 194 0.74 0.27 -3.29
CA VAL A 194 0.52 -0.77 -4.30
C VAL A 194 1.64 -1.82 -4.19
N ALA A 195 1.32 -2.91 -3.49
CA ALA A 195 2.23 -4.03 -3.25
C ALA A 195 1.49 -5.36 -3.46
N THR A 196 2.21 -6.44 -3.76
CA THR A 196 1.63 -7.76 -4.02
C THR A 196 0.76 -8.29 -2.87
N GLY A 197 1.12 -7.94 -1.62
CA GLY A 197 0.33 -8.27 -0.44
C GLY A 197 -1.01 -7.52 -0.33
N ASN A 198 -1.19 -6.44 -1.10
CA ASN A 198 -2.39 -5.60 -1.10
C ASN A 198 -3.26 -5.82 -2.36
N LEU A 199 -2.93 -6.82 -3.17
CA LEU A 199 -3.66 -7.22 -4.37
C LEU A 199 -4.21 -8.62 -4.18
N LEU A 200 -5.53 -8.79 -4.28
CA LEU A 200 -6.17 -10.10 -4.26
C LEU A 200 -6.46 -10.56 -5.67
N THR A 201 -6.22 -11.84 -5.90
CA THR A 201 -6.51 -12.49 -7.17
C THR A 201 -7.45 -13.67 -6.98
N GLU A 202 -8.37 -13.81 -7.91
CA GLU A 202 -9.29 -14.92 -8.01
C GLU A 202 -9.31 -15.42 -9.46
N GLU A 203 -9.23 -16.73 -9.67
CA GLU A 203 -9.15 -17.33 -11.00
C GLU A 203 -8.08 -16.75 -11.93
N GLY A 204 -6.94 -16.32 -11.33
CA GLY A 204 -5.82 -15.75 -12.06
C GLY A 204 -5.96 -14.27 -12.49
N ARG A 205 -7.04 -13.59 -12.09
CA ARG A 205 -7.31 -12.18 -12.38
C ARG A 205 -7.30 -11.34 -11.10
N LEU A 206 -6.99 -10.05 -11.22
CA LEU A 206 -7.12 -9.12 -10.10
C LEU A 206 -8.60 -8.96 -9.73
N SER A 207 -8.94 -9.33 -8.49
CA SER A 207 -10.32 -9.28 -7.98
C SER A 207 -10.55 -8.14 -6.98
N ALA A 208 -9.51 -7.77 -6.21
CA ALA A 208 -9.64 -6.71 -5.22
C ALA A 208 -8.32 -5.99 -4.93
N VAL A 209 -8.43 -4.75 -4.45
CA VAL A 209 -7.34 -3.99 -3.82
C VAL A 209 -7.70 -3.72 -2.36
N ILE A 210 -6.74 -3.98 -1.47
CA ILE A 210 -6.92 -3.84 -0.02
C ILE A 210 -5.87 -2.91 0.57
N ASP A 211 -6.05 -2.56 1.84
CA ASP A 211 -5.14 -1.69 2.59
C ASP A 211 -4.99 -0.26 2.03
N LEU A 212 -6.12 0.45 2.04
CA LEU A 212 -6.19 1.85 1.62
C LEU A 212 -5.84 2.84 2.76
N GLY A 213 -5.16 2.38 3.80
CA GLY A 213 -4.73 3.23 4.93
C GLY A 213 -3.87 4.42 4.52
N THR A 214 -3.10 4.30 3.45
CA THR A 214 -2.23 5.36 2.91
C THR A 214 -2.85 6.16 1.76
N CYS A 215 -4.04 5.80 1.27
CA CYS A 215 -4.66 6.47 0.13
C CYS A 215 -4.90 7.96 0.37
N GLY A 216 -5.00 8.71 -0.70
CA GLY A 216 -5.25 10.15 -0.64
C GLY A 216 -5.34 10.80 -2.02
N ILE A 217 -5.21 12.13 -2.02
CA ILE A 217 -5.25 12.96 -3.22
C ILE A 217 -3.89 13.64 -3.40
N GLY A 218 -3.25 13.43 -4.55
CA GLY A 218 -1.92 13.98 -4.83
C GLY A 218 -1.31 13.49 -6.14
N ASP A 219 0.03 13.34 -6.15
CA ASP A 219 0.80 12.77 -7.24
C ASP A 219 0.68 11.23 -7.25
N PRO A 220 0.22 10.61 -8.35
CA PRO A 220 0.04 9.16 -8.43
C PRO A 220 1.35 8.36 -8.59
N ALA A 221 2.51 9.00 -8.68
CA ALA A 221 3.79 8.35 -8.95
C ALA A 221 4.12 7.24 -7.93
N CYS A 222 3.72 7.40 -6.66
CA CYS A 222 3.97 6.40 -5.61
C CYS A 222 3.29 5.05 -5.89
N ASP A 223 2.21 5.01 -6.67
CA ASP A 223 1.48 3.78 -7.00
C ASP A 223 2.20 2.93 -8.06
N LEU A 224 3.18 3.49 -8.77
CA LEU A 224 3.88 2.80 -9.84
C LEU A 224 5.09 2.00 -9.35
N VAL A 225 5.42 2.04 -8.08
CA VAL A 225 6.60 1.35 -7.49
C VAL A 225 6.59 -0.15 -7.78
N ILE A 226 5.41 -0.76 -7.92
CA ILE A 226 5.25 -2.19 -8.26
C ILE A 226 5.93 -2.56 -9.59
N ALA A 227 6.14 -1.60 -10.49
CA ALA A 227 6.89 -1.81 -11.73
C ALA A 227 8.33 -2.30 -11.50
N TRP A 228 8.93 -2.00 -10.35
CA TRP A 228 10.28 -2.45 -9.98
C TRP A 228 10.27 -3.55 -8.92
N THR A 229 9.25 -3.57 -8.05
CA THR A 229 9.18 -4.57 -6.98
C THR A 229 8.65 -5.91 -7.44
N TYR A 230 7.80 -5.93 -8.50
CA TYR A 230 7.17 -7.17 -8.95
C TYR A 230 7.19 -7.38 -10.47
N PHE A 231 6.87 -6.36 -11.27
CA PHE A 231 6.84 -6.49 -12.72
C PHE A 231 8.25 -6.41 -13.34
N ASP A 232 8.45 -7.14 -14.44
CA ASP A 232 9.64 -7.10 -15.26
C ASP A 232 9.28 -7.30 -16.74
N GLY A 233 10.22 -7.07 -17.64
CA GLY A 233 10.08 -7.33 -19.08
C GLY A 233 8.74 -6.87 -19.67
N GLU A 234 8.02 -7.80 -20.29
CA GLU A 234 6.74 -7.57 -20.95
C GLU A 234 5.65 -7.10 -19.98
N ALA A 235 5.61 -7.64 -18.76
CA ALA A 235 4.62 -7.23 -17.76
C ALA A 235 4.81 -5.77 -17.34
N ARG A 236 6.05 -5.31 -17.17
CA ARG A 236 6.34 -3.89 -16.88
C ARG A 236 5.94 -2.99 -18.05
N ALA A 237 6.20 -3.39 -19.28
CA ALA A 237 5.79 -2.65 -20.46
C ALA A 237 4.26 -2.54 -20.56
N ALA A 238 3.56 -3.65 -20.38
CA ALA A 238 2.09 -3.68 -20.35
C ALA A 238 1.50 -2.81 -19.24
N PHE A 239 2.12 -2.81 -18.04
CA PHE A 239 1.71 -1.94 -16.92
C PHE A 239 1.90 -0.47 -17.30
N ARG A 240 3.05 -0.10 -17.86
CA ARG A 240 3.33 1.28 -18.30
C ARG A 240 2.30 1.76 -19.31
N GLU A 241 1.98 0.96 -20.29
CA GLU A 241 0.97 1.26 -21.31
C GLU A 241 -0.42 1.40 -20.69
N SER A 242 -0.83 0.44 -19.85
CA SER A 242 -2.16 0.43 -19.21
C SER A 242 -2.37 1.59 -18.24
N VAL A 243 -1.33 1.98 -17.50
CA VAL A 243 -1.37 3.12 -16.57
C VAL A 243 -1.51 4.45 -17.31
N ALA A 244 -0.92 4.61 -18.49
CA ALA A 244 -1.01 5.80 -19.34
C ALA A 244 -0.62 7.10 -18.60
N LEU A 245 0.57 7.14 -17.99
CA LEU A 245 1.18 8.32 -17.36
C LEU A 245 2.47 8.70 -18.07
N ASP A 246 2.84 9.98 -17.99
CA ASP A 246 4.00 10.55 -18.67
C ASP A 246 5.35 10.10 -18.06
N ASP A 247 6.42 10.36 -18.81
CA ASP A 247 7.78 9.97 -18.43
C ASP A 247 8.24 10.65 -17.14
N ALA A 248 7.83 11.89 -16.89
CA ALA A 248 8.17 12.62 -15.67
C ALA A 248 7.54 11.97 -14.43
N THR A 249 6.31 11.45 -14.56
CA THR A 249 5.68 10.66 -13.48
C THR A 249 6.42 9.34 -13.26
N TRP A 250 6.89 8.68 -14.31
CA TRP A 250 7.69 7.46 -14.20
C TRP A 250 9.05 7.71 -13.57
N GLN A 251 9.69 8.86 -13.84
CA GLN A 251 10.93 9.26 -13.15
C GLN A 251 10.70 9.44 -11.65
N ARG A 252 9.61 10.13 -11.24
CA ARG A 252 9.25 10.25 -9.81
C ARG A 252 8.93 8.90 -9.18
N ALA A 253 8.27 8.01 -9.90
CA ALA A 253 7.99 6.65 -9.45
C ALA A 253 9.27 5.83 -9.24
N GLN A 254 10.26 5.97 -10.14
CA GLN A 254 11.58 5.35 -9.98
C GLN A 254 12.29 5.87 -8.72
N GLY A 255 12.16 7.17 -8.42
CA GLY A 255 12.66 7.75 -7.17
C GLY A 255 11.97 7.15 -5.93
N TRP A 256 10.67 6.94 -5.96
CA TRP A 256 9.94 6.26 -4.89
C TRP A 256 10.43 4.83 -4.67
N ALA A 257 10.68 4.07 -5.76
CA ALA A 257 11.22 2.72 -5.69
C ALA A 257 12.66 2.70 -5.14
N LEU A 258 13.49 3.64 -5.59
CA LEU A 258 14.85 3.84 -5.10
C LEU A 258 14.86 4.13 -3.60
N TRP A 259 14.10 5.14 -3.15
CA TRP A 259 14.00 5.49 -1.74
C TRP A 259 13.61 4.31 -0.87
N LYS A 260 12.54 3.58 -1.24
CA LYS A 260 12.07 2.41 -0.48
C LYS A 260 13.15 1.33 -0.38
N ALA A 261 13.85 1.03 -1.47
CA ALA A 261 14.92 0.03 -1.49
C ALA A 261 16.08 0.45 -0.59
N LEU A 262 16.58 1.69 -0.73
CA LEU A 262 17.73 2.19 0.04
C LEU A 262 17.43 2.25 1.54
N VAL A 263 16.27 2.80 1.93
CA VAL A 263 15.90 2.92 3.35
C VAL A 263 15.74 1.56 4.00
N THR A 264 15.09 0.61 3.33
CA THR A 264 14.94 -0.75 3.88
C THR A 264 16.28 -1.49 3.97
N MET A 265 17.15 -1.35 2.97
CA MET A 265 18.49 -1.98 3.01
C MET A 265 19.39 -1.39 4.10
N SER A 266 19.26 -0.10 4.38
CA SER A 266 20.06 0.60 5.39
C SER A 266 19.54 0.45 6.82
N ASP A 267 18.32 -0.11 7.01
CA ASP A 267 17.70 -0.29 8.32
C ASP A 267 18.13 -1.63 8.93
N GLN A 268 18.95 -1.55 9.98
CA GLN A 268 19.43 -2.74 10.71
C GLN A 268 18.32 -3.44 11.51
N SER A 269 17.22 -2.75 11.81
CA SER A 269 16.06 -3.32 12.53
C SER A 269 15.11 -4.10 11.61
N SER A 270 15.23 -3.89 10.31
CA SER A 270 14.40 -4.55 9.29
C SER A 270 15.29 -5.24 8.25
N PRO A 271 15.96 -6.34 8.62
CA PRO A 271 16.87 -7.03 7.70
C PRO A 271 16.12 -7.49 6.44
N ASP A 272 16.81 -7.45 5.30
CA ASP A 272 16.32 -7.99 4.02
C ASP A 272 16.85 -9.42 3.79
N PRO A 273 16.36 -10.43 4.53
CA PRO A 273 16.94 -11.77 4.57
C PRO A 273 16.92 -12.47 3.20
N GLY A 274 15.94 -12.15 2.37
CA GLY A 274 15.83 -12.65 0.99
C GLY A 274 16.55 -11.79 -0.04
N ARG A 275 17.24 -10.74 0.39
CA ARG A 275 17.82 -9.72 -0.50
C ARG A 275 16.81 -9.16 -1.51
N THR A 276 15.56 -9.02 -1.09
CA THR A 276 14.47 -8.57 -1.94
C THR A 276 14.70 -7.14 -2.38
N GLN A 277 15.07 -6.26 -1.44
CA GLN A 277 15.32 -4.85 -1.76
C GLN A 277 16.62 -4.68 -2.58
N GLN A 278 17.61 -5.53 -2.38
CA GLN A 278 18.81 -5.54 -3.22
C GLN A 278 18.46 -5.89 -4.68
N ARG A 279 17.56 -6.85 -4.92
CA ARG A 279 17.05 -7.16 -6.27
C ARG A 279 16.22 -6.01 -6.85
N VAL A 280 15.38 -5.37 -6.02
CA VAL A 280 14.63 -4.18 -6.43
C VAL A 280 15.57 -3.05 -6.83
N LEU A 281 16.58 -2.75 -6.00
CA LEU A 281 17.59 -1.74 -6.31
C LEU A 281 18.28 -2.03 -7.64
N ALA A 282 18.73 -3.27 -7.88
CA ALA A 282 19.35 -3.64 -9.15
C ALA A 282 18.43 -3.38 -10.36
N ARG A 283 17.12 -3.65 -10.24
CA ARG A 283 16.13 -3.32 -11.28
C ARG A 283 15.96 -1.82 -11.48
N VAL A 284 15.94 -1.05 -10.39
CA VAL A 284 15.84 0.41 -10.43
C VAL A 284 17.06 1.00 -11.16
N LEU A 285 18.27 0.56 -10.82
CA LEU A 285 19.52 1.06 -11.40
C LEU A 285 19.67 0.70 -12.89
N SER A 286 19.17 -0.47 -13.31
CA SER A 286 19.26 -0.94 -14.70
C SER A 286 18.21 -0.33 -15.64
N THR A 287 17.18 0.33 -15.09
CA THR A 287 16.13 0.95 -15.90
C THR A 287 16.61 2.32 -16.36
N ALA A 288 16.53 2.58 -17.68
CA ALA A 288 16.73 3.92 -18.19
C ALA A 288 15.67 4.87 -17.62
N PRO A 289 16.02 6.13 -17.35
CA PRO A 289 15.09 7.14 -16.82
C PRO A 289 13.91 7.42 -17.78
#